data_ba4a50ce0f43f5d90a41700b8dde5ed2
#
_entry.id   ba4a50ce0f43f5d90a41700b8dde5ed2
#
_cell.length_a   1.000
_cell.length_b   1.000
_cell.length_c   1.000
_cell.angle_alpha   90.00
_cell.angle_beta   90.00
_cell.angle_gamma   90.00
#
_symmetry.space_group_name_H-M   'P 1'
#
loop_
_entity.id
_entity.type
_entity.pdbx_description
1 polymer ?
#
loop_
_entity_poly.entity_id
_entity_poly.type
_entity_poly.pdbx_seq_one_letter_code
_entity_poly.pdbx_strand_id
1 'polypeptide(L)'
;SMGMTYDNNIAELWLNPYNYLMMAQNTKNGLLEYVTNPYLISNDEGTGIENKYNELKYNLSRLDADMKEAISLAPYKTIVVDNDMFKYLEKYNLKVISLEEDDNLNENIVAEVKKLIRNGEIKYIFSSSNETNPTCKNLVDNYGVDLITINTMESTDGGITDSNENYITIMNNNLDLFKKELYK
;
A
#
# COMPACT_ATOMS: atom_id res chain seq x y z
N SER A 1 -1.18 24.65 -7.39
CA SER A 1 -0.27 23.55 -7.08
C SER A 1 -0.11 23.47 -5.58
N MET A 2 -0.78 22.53 -4.94
CA MET A 2 -0.41 22.15 -3.57
C MET A 2 0.94 21.44 -3.67
N GLY A 3 1.99 22.04 -3.09
CA GLY A 3 3.30 21.43 -3.01
C GLY A 3 3.20 20.19 -2.15
N MET A 4 3.24 19.02 -2.77
CA MET A 4 3.59 17.81 -2.07
C MET A 4 5.06 17.94 -1.69
N THR A 5 5.36 17.96 -0.41
CA THR A 5 6.71 17.68 0.07
C THR A 5 7.00 16.24 -0.33
N TYR A 6 7.92 16.06 -1.26
CA TYR A 6 8.48 14.77 -1.61
C TYR A 6 9.37 14.29 -0.46
N ASP A 7 8.77 13.75 0.57
CA ASP A 7 9.46 12.87 1.49
C ASP A 7 9.59 11.47 0.84
N ASN A 8 10.64 10.73 1.16
CA ASN A 8 11.19 9.58 0.48
C ASN A 8 10.26 8.38 0.22
N ASN A 9 8.97 8.45 0.48
CA ASN A 9 8.00 7.36 0.34
C ASN A 9 7.03 7.58 -0.83
N ILE A 10 7.59 7.63 -2.03
CA ILE A 10 6.80 7.78 -3.27
C ILE A 10 5.75 6.67 -3.40
N ALA A 11 6.04 5.45 -2.94
CA ALA A 11 5.13 4.32 -3.01
C ALA A 11 3.81 4.53 -2.25
N GLU A 12 3.78 5.32 -1.18
CA GLU A 12 2.54 5.68 -0.48
C GLU A 12 1.50 6.36 -1.40
N LEU A 13 1.96 7.04 -2.46
CA LEU A 13 1.07 7.72 -3.40
C LEU A 13 0.14 6.75 -4.12
N TRP A 14 0.63 5.56 -4.49
CA TRP A 14 -0.20 4.58 -5.19
C TRP A 14 -0.67 3.43 -4.30
N LEU A 15 0.01 3.10 -3.20
CA LEU A 15 -0.45 2.10 -2.24
C LEU A 15 -1.73 2.54 -1.52
N ASN A 16 -1.93 3.84 -1.31
CA ASN A 16 -3.17 4.37 -0.76
C ASN A 16 -4.21 4.51 -1.89
N PRO A 17 -5.33 3.72 -1.87
CA PRO A 17 -6.34 3.77 -2.94
C PRO A 17 -6.92 5.16 -3.20
N TYR A 18 -7.03 5.98 -2.16
CA TYR A 18 -7.50 7.37 -2.31
C TYR A 18 -6.52 8.23 -3.10
N ASN A 19 -5.22 8.15 -2.79
CA ASN A 19 -4.19 8.89 -3.51
C ASN A 19 -4.12 8.42 -4.97
N TYR A 20 -4.21 7.11 -5.20
CA TYR A 20 -4.24 6.55 -6.55
C TYR A 20 -5.44 7.06 -7.37
N LEU A 21 -6.62 7.16 -6.73
CA LEU A 21 -7.80 7.75 -7.37
C LEU A 21 -7.58 9.22 -7.75
N MET A 22 -6.95 10.01 -6.88
CA MET A 22 -6.62 11.40 -7.17
C MET A 22 -5.64 11.53 -8.35
N MET A 23 -4.64 10.65 -8.43
CA MET A 23 -3.72 10.59 -9.57
C MET A 23 -4.48 10.26 -10.87
N ALA A 24 -5.35 9.26 -10.84
CA ALA A 24 -6.18 8.88 -11.99
C ALA A 24 -7.11 10.01 -12.43
N GLN A 25 -7.70 10.76 -11.49
CA GLN A 25 -8.54 11.92 -11.80
C GLN A 25 -7.75 13.02 -12.49
N ASN A 26 -6.55 13.33 -11.99
CA ASN A 26 -5.68 14.33 -12.60
C ASN A 26 -5.27 13.92 -14.01
N THR A 27 -4.92 12.64 -14.20
CA THR A 27 -4.59 12.09 -15.52
C THR A 27 -5.78 12.19 -16.47
N LYS A 28 -6.99 11.80 -16.02
CA LYS A 28 -8.22 11.93 -16.81
C LYS A 28 -8.44 13.38 -17.24
N ASN A 29 -8.35 14.32 -16.31
CA ASN A 29 -8.59 15.74 -16.62
C ASN A 29 -7.59 16.25 -17.67
N GLY A 30 -6.31 15.92 -17.53
CA GLY A 30 -5.30 16.27 -18.52
C GLY A 30 -5.58 15.66 -19.90
N LEU A 31 -5.97 14.38 -19.95
CA LEU A 31 -6.32 13.72 -21.21
C LEU A 31 -7.55 14.38 -21.87
N LEU A 32 -8.59 14.72 -21.10
CA LEU A 32 -9.78 15.38 -21.63
C LEU A 32 -9.49 16.79 -22.16
N GLU A 33 -8.54 17.53 -21.59
CA GLU A 33 -8.08 18.79 -22.15
C GLU A 33 -7.49 18.61 -23.56
N TYR A 34 -6.77 17.53 -23.81
CA TYR A 34 -6.27 17.20 -25.15
C TYR A 34 -7.40 16.81 -26.10
N VAL A 35 -8.37 16.02 -25.62
CA VAL A 35 -9.51 15.50 -26.42
C VAL A 35 -10.48 16.61 -26.81
N THR A 36 -10.63 17.65 -26.01
CA THR A 36 -11.48 18.81 -26.33
C THR A 36 -10.84 19.76 -27.34
N ASN A 37 -9.57 19.55 -27.69
CA ASN A 37 -8.93 20.28 -28.77
C ASN A 37 -9.37 19.68 -30.13
N PRO A 38 -10.19 20.41 -30.94
CA PRO A 38 -10.79 19.88 -32.19
C PRO A 38 -9.76 19.46 -33.24
N TYR A 39 -8.49 19.79 -33.02
CA TYR A 39 -7.40 19.41 -33.93
C TYR A 39 -6.69 18.09 -33.58
N LEU A 40 -7.01 17.47 -32.45
CA LEU A 40 -6.20 16.37 -31.95
C LEU A 40 -6.91 15.01 -31.84
N ILE A 41 -8.21 14.93 -31.53
CA ILE A 41 -8.87 13.61 -31.27
C ILE A 41 -10.40 13.65 -31.51
N SER A 42 -11.02 12.48 -31.78
CA SER A 42 -12.45 12.32 -31.97
C SER A 42 -13.26 12.30 -30.68
N ASN A 43 -14.55 12.69 -30.72
CA ASN A 43 -15.45 12.69 -29.56
C ASN A 43 -15.63 11.31 -28.89
N ASP A 44 -15.41 10.22 -29.61
CA ASP A 44 -15.57 8.83 -29.09
C ASP A 44 -14.48 8.46 -28.08
N GLU A 45 -13.28 9.05 -28.20
CA GLU A 45 -12.17 8.78 -27.27
C GLU A 45 -12.38 9.44 -25.90
N GLY A 46 -13.02 10.61 -25.84
CA GLY A 46 -13.40 11.25 -24.59
C GLY A 46 -14.37 10.40 -23.76
N THR A 47 -15.36 9.79 -24.42
CA THR A 47 -16.31 8.87 -23.78
C THR A 47 -15.60 7.61 -23.25
N GLY A 48 -14.63 7.09 -24.00
CA GLY A 48 -13.81 5.95 -23.58
C GLY A 48 -12.98 6.25 -22.31
N ILE A 49 -12.38 7.44 -22.23
CA ILE A 49 -11.61 7.90 -21.05
C ILE A 49 -12.53 8.00 -19.82
N GLU A 50 -13.70 8.61 -19.95
CA GLU A 50 -14.67 8.74 -18.85
C GLU A 50 -15.13 7.37 -18.34
N ASN A 51 -15.47 6.44 -19.24
CA ASN A 51 -15.93 5.10 -18.87
C ASN A 51 -14.85 4.33 -18.11
N LYS A 52 -13.61 4.33 -18.58
CA LYS A 52 -12.47 3.67 -17.90
C LYS A 52 -12.16 4.31 -16.54
N TYR A 53 -12.26 5.63 -16.43
CA TYR A 53 -12.09 6.30 -15.14
C TYR A 53 -13.20 5.90 -14.16
N ASN A 54 -14.45 5.86 -14.59
CA ASN A 54 -15.58 5.47 -13.75
C ASN A 54 -15.47 4.01 -13.28
N GLU A 55 -15.02 3.11 -14.14
CA GLU A 55 -14.71 1.72 -13.77
C GLU A 55 -13.59 1.63 -12.73
N LEU A 56 -12.49 2.34 -12.95
CA LEU A 56 -11.39 2.39 -11.98
C LEU A 56 -11.84 2.97 -10.64
N LYS A 57 -12.60 4.08 -10.66
CA LYS A 57 -13.17 4.70 -9.45
C LYS A 57 -14.04 3.72 -8.66
N TYR A 58 -14.88 2.97 -9.35
CA TYR A 58 -15.71 1.94 -8.72
C TYR A 58 -14.85 0.86 -8.05
N ASN A 59 -13.87 0.33 -8.77
CA ASN A 59 -12.98 -0.72 -8.27
C ASN A 59 -12.13 -0.25 -7.09
N LEU A 60 -11.62 0.99 -7.12
CA LEU A 60 -10.88 1.58 -6.00
C LEU A 60 -11.75 1.83 -4.78
N SER A 61 -12.99 2.28 -4.97
CA SER A 61 -13.93 2.47 -3.88
C SER A 61 -14.30 1.15 -3.20
N ARG A 62 -14.43 0.08 -4.00
CA ARG A 62 -14.65 -1.26 -3.48
C ARG A 62 -13.46 -1.78 -2.70
N LEU A 63 -12.25 -1.65 -3.25
CA LEU A 63 -11.02 -2.02 -2.56
C LEU A 63 -10.88 -1.30 -1.21
N ASP A 64 -11.13 0.01 -1.16
CA ASP A 64 -11.10 0.79 0.09
C ASP A 64 -12.13 0.29 1.11
N ALA A 65 -13.33 -0.06 0.66
CA ALA A 65 -14.36 -0.63 1.51
C ALA A 65 -13.98 -2.02 2.04
N ASP A 66 -13.44 -2.89 1.20
CA ASP A 66 -13.00 -4.24 1.55
C ASP A 66 -11.84 -4.19 2.57
N MET A 67 -10.89 -3.27 2.40
CA MET A 67 -9.82 -3.01 3.38
C MET A 67 -10.38 -2.55 4.72
N LYS A 68 -11.30 -1.57 4.69
CA LYS A 68 -11.95 -1.04 5.90
C LYS A 68 -12.72 -2.14 6.64
N GLU A 69 -13.49 -2.95 5.93
CA GLU A 69 -14.25 -4.04 6.51
C GLU A 69 -13.32 -5.09 7.12
N ALA A 70 -12.34 -5.58 6.37
CA ALA A 70 -11.38 -6.57 6.83
C ALA A 70 -10.67 -6.12 8.11
N ILE A 71 -10.21 -4.87 8.17
CA ILE A 71 -9.52 -4.35 9.36
C ILE A 71 -10.52 -4.13 10.51
N SER A 72 -11.74 -3.64 10.24
CA SER A 72 -12.72 -3.38 11.30
C SER A 72 -13.17 -4.65 12.02
N LEU A 73 -13.29 -5.75 11.30
CA LEU A 73 -13.70 -7.06 11.83
C LEU A 73 -12.54 -7.89 12.42
N ALA A 74 -11.31 -7.48 12.17
CA ALA A 74 -10.13 -8.23 12.61
C ALA A 74 -10.05 -8.30 14.14
N PRO A 75 -9.72 -9.48 14.71
CA PRO A 75 -9.47 -9.63 16.14
C PRO A 75 -8.16 -8.96 16.59
N TYR A 76 -7.17 -8.87 15.71
CA TYR A 76 -5.90 -8.19 15.97
C TYR A 76 -5.81 -6.93 15.11
N LYS A 77 -5.32 -5.84 15.68
CA LYS A 77 -5.29 -4.51 15.04
C LYS A 77 -3.92 -3.86 15.09
N THR A 78 -2.89 -4.66 15.18
CA THR A 78 -1.50 -4.18 15.17
C THR A 78 -0.73 -4.94 14.12
N ILE A 79 0.00 -4.22 13.29
CA ILE A 79 1.00 -4.78 12.35
C ILE A 79 2.35 -4.12 12.59
N VAL A 80 3.40 -4.83 12.25
CA VAL A 80 4.77 -4.33 12.22
C VAL A 80 5.25 -4.31 10.78
N VAL A 81 5.83 -3.20 10.37
CA VAL A 81 6.29 -2.94 9.00
C VAL A 81 7.74 -2.48 9.00
N ASP A 82 8.46 -2.72 7.92
CA ASP A 82 9.85 -2.29 7.75
C ASP A 82 9.99 -0.85 7.25
N ASN A 83 8.89 -0.25 6.76
CA ASN A 83 8.93 1.03 6.08
C ASN A 83 7.65 1.84 6.32
N ASP A 84 7.80 3.16 6.40
CA ASP A 84 6.74 4.12 6.67
C ASP A 84 5.68 4.21 5.57
N MET A 85 5.97 3.72 4.35
CA MET A 85 5.01 3.70 3.24
C MET A 85 3.70 2.98 3.58
N PHE A 86 3.71 2.08 4.58
CA PHE A 86 2.52 1.34 5.02
C PHE A 86 1.67 2.10 6.06
N LYS A 87 2.10 3.26 6.54
CA LYS A 87 1.36 4.06 7.54
C LYS A 87 -0.01 4.54 7.04
N TYR A 88 -0.25 4.56 5.72
CA TYR A 88 -1.58 4.87 5.18
C TYR A 88 -2.68 3.93 5.72
N LEU A 89 -2.31 2.72 6.19
CA LEU A 89 -3.24 1.76 6.77
C LEU A 89 -3.84 2.24 8.11
N GLU A 90 -3.21 3.20 8.79
CA GLU A 90 -3.73 3.79 10.04
C GLU A 90 -5.10 4.48 9.85
N LYS A 91 -5.40 4.94 8.62
CA LYS A 91 -6.72 5.50 8.30
C LYS A 91 -7.89 4.53 8.54
N TYR A 92 -7.62 3.22 8.58
CA TYR A 92 -8.60 2.17 8.86
C TYR A 92 -8.65 1.77 10.35
N ASN A 93 -8.04 2.55 11.24
CA ASN A 93 -7.86 2.25 12.67
C ASN A 93 -6.96 1.02 12.95
N LEU A 94 -5.99 0.78 12.10
CA LEU A 94 -4.93 -0.18 12.33
C LEU A 94 -3.77 0.51 13.04
N LYS A 95 -3.20 -0.10 14.08
CA LYS A 95 -1.94 0.34 14.67
C LYS A 95 -0.80 -0.17 13.80
N VAL A 96 -0.04 0.74 13.19
CA VAL A 96 1.14 0.42 12.38
C VAL A 96 2.38 0.80 13.16
N ILE A 97 3.22 -0.18 13.47
CA ILE A 97 4.53 0.04 14.10
C ILE A 97 5.59 -0.08 13.01
N SER A 98 6.18 1.03 12.64
CA SER A 98 7.24 1.08 11.63
C SER A 98 8.60 0.87 12.28
N LEU A 99 9.42 0.06 11.63
CA LEU A 99 10.82 -0.19 11.94
C LEU A 99 11.75 0.41 10.88
N GLU A 100 11.27 1.43 10.16
CA GLU A 100 12.13 2.17 9.22
C GLU A 100 13.30 2.79 9.98
N GLU A 101 14.53 2.56 9.48
CA GLU A 101 15.75 3.08 10.09
C GLU A 101 15.95 4.55 9.76
N ASP A 102 15.16 5.39 10.42
CA ASP A 102 15.19 6.83 10.37
C ASP A 102 15.40 7.43 11.79
N ASP A 103 15.35 8.76 11.87
CA ASP A 103 15.52 9.49 13.15
C ASP A 103 14.40 9.19 14.18
N ASN A 104 13.28 8.60 13.76
CA ASN A 104 12.15 8.27 14.65
C ASN A 104 12.31 6.89 15.31
N LEU A 105 13.10 6.00 14.70
CA LEU A 105 13.34 4.67 15.26
C LEU A 105 14.20 4.78 16.53
N ASN A 106 13.68 4.27 17.61
CA ASN A 106 14.36 4.27 18.89
C ASN A 106 14.27 2.92 19.61
N GLU A 107 15.09 2.72 20.62
CA GLU A 107 15.16 1.48 21.39
C GLU A 107 13.82 1.08 22.03
N ASN A 108 12.95 2.04 22.37
CA ASN A 108 11.66 1.76 22.99
C ASN A 108 10.70 1.10 21.99
N ILE A 109 10.68 1.55 20.74
CA ILE A 109 9.88 0.97 19.67
C ILE A 109 10.34 -0.49 19.42
N VAL A 110 11.64 -0.71 19.30
CA VAL A 110 12.19 -2.04 19.10
C VAL A 110 11.88 -2.96 20.29
N ALA A 111 11.98 -2.44 21.53
CA ALA A 111 11.65 -3.18 22.74
C ALA A 111 10.15 -3.54 22.81
N GLU A 112 9.25 -2.63 22.39
CA GLU A 112 7.82 -2.89 22.27
C GLU A 112 7.56 -4.04 21.29
N VAL A 113 8.13 -3.98 20.08
CA VAL A 113 7.97 -5.04 19.08
C VAL A 113 8.47 -6.38 19.58
N LYS A 114 9.65 -6.42 20.22
CA LYS A 114 10.18 -7.65 20.85
C LYS A 114 9.22 -8.22 21.89
N LYS A 115 8.56 -7.38 22.68
CA LYS A 115 7.57 -7.81 23.66
C LYS A 115 6.34 -8.40 22.97
N LEU A 116 5.82 -7.72 21.94
CA LEU A 116 4.65 -8.19 21.18
C LEU A 116 4.93 -9.55 20.50
N ILE A 117 6.12 -9.74 19.94
CA ILE A 117 6.53 -11.03 19.36
C ILE A 117 6.57 -12.13 20.44
N ARG A 118 7.21 -11.89 21.58
CA ARG A 118 7.31 -12.86 22.68
C ARG A 118 5.95 -13.25 23.26
N ASN A 119 5.00 -12.33 23.26
CA ASN A 119 3.62 -12.57 23.71
C ASN A 119 2.76 -13.30 22.67
N GLY A 120 3.27 -13.52 21.45
CA GLY A 120 2.50 -14.09 20.33
C GLY A 120 1.48 -13.13 19.73
N GLU A 121 1.59 -11.82 20.07
CA GLU A 121 0.73 -10.77 19.53
C GLU A 121 1.14 -10.34 18.13
N ILE A 122 2.40 -10.58 17.73
CA ILE A 122 2.94 -10.37 16.38
C ILE A 122 3.62 -11.66 15.94
N LYS A 123 3.25 -12.13 14.73
CA LYS A 123 3.84 -13.30 14.06
C LYS A 123 4.57 -12.92 12.78
N TYR A 124 4.21 -11.80 12.18
CA TYR A 124 4.74 -11.39 10.88
C TYR A 124 5.23 -9.95 10.92
N ILE A 125 6.36 -9.68 10.26
CA ILE A 125 6.80 -8.35 9.87
C ILE A 125 6.55 -8.20 8.37
N PHE A 126 5.90 -7.12 7.95
CA PHE A 126 5.65 -6.83 6.55
C PHE A 126 6.76 -5.96 5.99
N SER A 127 7.30 -6.36 4.85
CA SER A 127 8.43 -5.72 4.21
C SER A 127 8.11 -5.31 2.78
N SER A 128 8.71 -4.23 2.34
CA SER A 128 8.65 -3.76 0.94
C SER A 128 9.52 -4.58 0.00
N SER A 129 10.45 -5.37 0.53
CA SER A 129 11.35 -6.22 -0.26
C SER A 129 11.76 -7.48 0.50
N ASN A 130 12.38 -8.44 -0.22
CA ASN A 130 12.96 -9.64 0.39
C ASN A 130 14.23 -9.33 1.21
N GLU A 131 14.88 -8.19 0.91
CA GLU A 131 16.02 -7.66 1.66
C GLU A 131 15.53 -6.55 2.57
N THR A 132 15.13 -6.92 3.76
CA THR A 132 14.65 -5.96 4.77
C THR A 132 15.83 -5.29 5.51
N ASN A 133 15.52 -4.22 6.26
CA ASN A 133 16.52 -3.49 7.04
C ASN A 133 17.14 -4.33 8.18
N PRO A 134 18.31 -3.98 8.70
CA PRO A 134 19.02 -4.71 9.73
C PRO A 134 18.20 -4.97 11.00
N THR A 135 17.38 -4.03 11.42
CA THR A 135 16.52 -4.16 12.62
C THR A 135 15.47 -5.27 12.42
N CYS A 136 14.76 -5.25 11.29
CA CYS A 136 13.80 -6.30 10.94
C CYS A 136 14.48 -7.66 10.79
N LYS A 137 15.63 -7.72 10.12
CA LYS A 137 16.42 -8.94 9.98
C LYS A 137 16.81 -9.53 11.33
N ASN A 138 17.27 -8.69 12.27
CA ASN A 138 17.60 -9.15 13.62
C ASN A 138 16.39 -9.76 14.34
N LEU A 139 15.20 -9.19 14.17
CA LEU A 139 13.98 -9.73 14.78
C LEU A 139 13.59 -11.07 14.17
N VAL A 140 13.69 -11.22 12.85
CA VAL A 140 13.43 -12.50 12.16
C VAL A 140 14.42 -13.57 12.62
N ASP A 141 15.72 -13.26 12.62
CA ASP A 141 16.76 -14.25 12.92
C ASP A 141 16.75 -14.70 14.40
N ASN A 142 16.34 -13.85 15.35
CA ASN A 142 16.55 -14.08 16.77
C ASN A 142 15.27 -14.16 17.61
N TYR A 143 14.10 -13.81 17.09
CA TYR A 143 12.86 -13.72 17.89
C TYR A 143 11.72 -14.61 17.37
N GLY A 144 11.94 -15.33 16.25
CA GLY A 144 10.96 -16.27 15.72
C GLY A 144 9.72 -15.62 15.11
N VAL A 145 9.91 -14.44 14.50
CA VAL A 145 8.91 -13.77 13.67
C VAL A 145 9.23 -14.02 12.20
N ASP A 146 8.21 -14.19 11.37
CA ASP A 146 8.38 -14.41 9.94
C ASP A 146 8.27 -13.09 9.14
N LEU A 147 8.97 -13.02 8.01
CA LEU A 147 8.89 -11.89 7.09
C LEU A 147 7.86 -12.19 5.99
N ILE A 148 6.98 -11.24 5.72
CA ILE A 148 6.08 -11.26 4.56
C ILE A 148 6.38 -10.09 3.66
N THR A 149 6.75 -10.36 2.41
CA THR A 149 6.98 -9.31 1.41
C THR A 149 5.65 -8.90 0.78
N ILE A 150 5.40 -7.61 0.78
CA ILE A 150 4.25 -6.95 0.15
C ILE A 150 4.67 -6.46 -1.23
N ASN A 151 3.85 -6.69 -2.24
CA ASN A 151 4.11 -6.15 -3.56
C ASN A 151 3.79 -4.65 -3.58
N THR A 152 4.83 -3.82 -3.55
CA THR A 152 4.72 -2.36 -3.57
C THR A 152 4.63 -1.78 -4.98
N MET A 153 4.76 -2.60 -5.99
CA MET A 153 4.76 -2.18 -7.41
C MET A 153 5.88 -1.19 -7.77
N GLU A 154 6.95 -1.13 -6.94
CA GLU A 154 8.09 -0.22 -7.17
C GLU A 154 9.11 -0.76 -8.15
N SER A 155 9.28 -2.08 -8.23
CA SER A 155 10.24 -2.68 -9.14
C SER A 155 9.59 -3.05 -10.47
N THR A 156 10.19 -2.55 -11.53
CA THR A 156 9.84 -2.88 -12.91
C THR A 156 10.78 -3.92 -13.51
N ASP A 157 11.66 -4.53 -12.73
CA ASP A 157 12.67 -5.50 -13.20
C ASP A 157 12.10 -6.78 -13.83
N GLY A 158 10.78 -6.88 -13.90
CA GLY A 158 10.09 -7.94 -14.61
C GLY A 158 8.87 -7.47 -15.40
N GLY A 159 8.53 -6.18 -15.33
CA GLY A 159 7.26 -5.67 -15.86
C GLY A 159 6.06 -6.33 -15.16
N ILE A 160 4.86 -5.89 -15.45
CA ILE A 160 3.66 -6.70 -15.21
C ILE A 160 3.78 -7.87 -16.19
N THR A 161 4.40 -8.95 -15.75
CA THR A 161 4.75 -10.11 -16.60
C THR A 161 3.55 -11.01 -16.83
N ASP A 162 2.53 -10.89 -16.01
CA ASP A 162 1.25 -11.56 -16.20
C ASP A 162 0.20 -10.55 -16.68
N SER A 163 -0.38 -10.79 -17.86
CA SER A 163 -1.45 -9.95 -18.43
C SER A 163 -2.71 -9.87 -17.55
N ASN A 164 -2.79 -10.69 -16.51
CA ASN A 164 -3.88 -10.72 -15.53
C ASN A 164 -3.57 -9.93 -14.25
N GLU A 165 -2.31 -9.53 -14.01
CA GLU A 165 -1.97 -8.69 -12.86
C GLU A 165 -2.24 -7.23 -13.17
N ASN A 166 -3.08 -6.61 -12.36
CA ASN A 166 -3.33 -5.18 -12.36
C ASN A 166 -3.31 -4.65 -10.93
N TYR A 167 -3.36 -3.34 -10.79
CA TYR A 167 -3.33 -2.68 -9.49
C TYR A 167 -4.33 -3.28 -8.49
N ILE A 168 -5.58 -3.49 -8.90
CA ILE A 168 -6.64 -4.00 -8.01
C ILE A 168 -6.32 -5.42 -7.54
N THR A 169 -5.86 -6.27 -8.45
CA THR A 169 -5.46 -7.66 -8.12
C THR A 169 -4.30 -7.68 -7.14
N ILE A 170 -3.26 -6.88 -7.37
CA ILE A 170 -2.10 -6.78 -6.48
C ILE A 170 -2.52 -6.29 -5.10
N MET A 171 -3.34 -5.23 -5.02
CA MET A 171 -3.79 -4.69 -3.74
C MET A 171 -4.70 -5.65 -2.96
N ASN A 172 -5.53 -6.44 -3.65
CA ASN A 172 -6.31 -7.51 -3.00
C ASN A 172 -5.40 -8.62 -2.46
N ASN A 173 -4.38 -9.03 -3.22
CA ASN A 173 -3.39 -10.00 -2.76
C ASN A 173 -2.63 -9.46 -1.53
N ASN A 174 -2.24 -8.19 -1.54
CA ASN A 174 -1.61 -7.54 -0.39
C ASN A 174 -2.54 -7.53 0.84
N LEU A 175 -3.83 -7.24 0.66
CA LEU A 175 -4.81 -7.31 1.73
C LEU A 175 -4.90 -8.73 2.32
N ASP A 176 -4.87 -9.76 1.50
CA ASP A 176 -4.89 -11.15 1.97
C ASP A 176 -3.61 -11.52 2.74
N LEU A 177 -2.47 -10.92 2.39
CA LEU A 177 -1.25 -11.06 3.17
C LEU A 177 -1.38 -10.40 4.55
N PHE A 178 -1.92 -9.18 4.64
CA PHE A 178 -2.17 -8.52 5.93
C PHE A 178 -3.15 -9.31 6.81
N LYS A 179 -4.15 -9.94 6.22
CA LYS A 179 -5.10 -10.80 6.95
C LYS A 179 -4.42 -11.95 7.69
N LYS A 180 -3.25 -12.45 7.24
CA LYS A 180 -2.51 -13.48 7.97
C LYS A 180 -2.11 -13.06 9.38
N GLU A 181 -1.80 -11.76 9.57
CA GLU A 181 -1.52 -11.20 10.89
C GLU A 181 -2.80 -10.83 11.64
N LEU A 182 -3.78 -10.26 10.95
CA LEU A 182 -4.98 -9.70 11.54
C LEU A 182 -5.97 -10.78 12.03
N TYR A 183 -5.89 -12.01 11.47
CA TYR A 183 -6.82 -13.12 11.75
C TYR A 183 -6.10 -14.40 12.22
N LYS A 184 -4.87 -14.29 12.74
CA LYS A 184 -4.08 -15.41 13.27
C LYS A 184 -4.67 -16.05 14.53
#